data_64b1a317a1305e18ed091f2b9ef80d8c
#
_entry.id   64b1a317a1305e18ed091f2b9ef80d8c
#
_cell.length_a   1.000
_cell.length_b   1.000
_cell.length_c   1.000
_cell.angle_alpha   90.00
_cell.angle_beta   90.00
_cell.angle_gamma   90.00
#
_symmetry.space_group_name_H-M   'P 1'
#
loop_
_entity.id
_entity.type
_entity.pdbx_description
1 polymer ?
#
loop_
_entity_poly.entity_id
_entity_poly.type
_entity_poly.pdbx_seq_one_letter_code
_entity_poly.pdbx_strand_id
1 'polypeptide(L)'
;MRKLKVIQILPTLNTGGVERGVLDFNNYLVKKGHESYVISNGGRQVKNLIEDGGNHIHLQISNKSIFTLFQAKKLADVINEISPDIVHIRSRVPAWVLQLSKIFIKNPRPIIFSTFHGLYSTPFYSRIMASFDRVIAISKTVENYINENYERYLKKPPRLIYRGSDEEYFSNSFVPSESYKDNFFQQFTNLKNKKIITFPGRLSSWKGQESFIKLMSDLPEDYSGLIVGPYKSAKPKYLNSLKKLIEDYRLQNKVYFYNAKDDIREIYYLSEVVLNLSSKPEPFGRTILEAAMMGKKIAGWDRGGPGEVL
;
A
#
# COMPACT_ATOMS: atom_id res chain seq x y z
N MET A 1 -24.25 7.08 17.61
CA MET A 1 -23.45 5.83 17.68
C MET A 1 -22.58 5.85 18.93
N ARG A 2 -22.31 4.66 19.54
CA ARG A 2 -21.34 4.57 20.65
C ARG A 2 -19.96 4.98 20.16
N LYS A 3 -19.24 5.79 20.91
CA LYS A 3 -17.84 6.13 20.65
C LYS A 3 -16.96 4.89 20.86
N LEU A 4 -16.16 4.53 19.88
CA LEU A 4 -15.24 3.39 19.93
C LEU A 4 -13.81 3.86 20.11
N LYS A 5 -13.00 3.05 20.80
CA LYS A 5 -11.53 3.18 20.85
C LYS A 5 -10.92 2.10 19.98
N VAL A 6 -10.16 2.50 18.98
CA VAL A 6 -9.57 1.59 17.99
C VAL A 6 -8.04 1.75 17.97
N ILE A 7 -7.33 0.66 18.19
CA ILE A 7 -5.86 0.61 18.03
C ILE A 7 -5.54 -0.08 16.70
N GLN A 8 -4.76 0.57 15.85
CA GLN A 8 -4.12 -0.05 14.68
C GLN A 8 -2.64 -0.33 14.98
N ILE A 9 -2.13 -1.51 14.61
CA ILE A 9 -0.74 -1.89 14.90
C ILE A 9 -0.04 -2.31 13.61
N LEU A 10 1.09 -1.63 13.31
CA LEU A 10 1.93 -1.89 12.14
C LEU A 10 3.41 -1.67 12.47
N PRO A 11 4.37 -2.17 11.64
CA PRO A 11 5.80 -2.04 11.95
C PRO A 11 6.30 -0.60 11.99
N THR A 12 6.01 0.17 10.95
CA THR A 12 6.43 1.56 10.76
C THR A 12 5.34 2.35 10.04
N LEU A 13 5.32 3.66 10.21
CA LEU A 13 4.39 4.57 9.53
C LEU A 13 5.15 5.44 8.51
N ASN A 14 5.80 4.77 7.55
CA ASN A 14 6.50 5.42 6.44
C ASN A 14 5.58 5.55 5.20
N THR A 15 6.14 5.43 3.99
CA THR A 15 5.39 5.51 2.74
C THR A 15 5.12 4.11 2.21
N GLY A 16 3.85 3.78 1.97
CA GLY A 16 3.43 2.49 1.42
C GLY A 16 1.91 2.33 1.43
N GLY A 17 1.44 1.30 0.73
CA GLY A 17 -0.01 1.07 0.61
C GLY A 17 -0.70 0.69 1.93
N VAL A 18 0.01 0.02 2.86
CA VAL A 18 -0.54 -0.34 4.18
C VAL A 18 -0.62 0.91 5.06
N GLU A 19 0.45 1.69 5.08
CA GLU A 19 0.59 2.92 5.84
C GLU A 19 -0.47 3.94 5.42
N ARG A 20 -0.66 4.14 4.12
CA ARG A 20 -1.72 5.02 3.61
C ARG A 20 -3.11 4.55 4.07
N GLY A 21 -3.40 3.25 3.99
CA GLY A 21 -4.67 2.70 4.48
C GLY A 21 -4.86 2.82 6.00
N VAL A 22 -3.78 2.95 6.78
CA VAL A 22 -3.87 3.28 8.21
C VAL A 22 -4.26 4.73 8.42
N LEU A 23 -3.69 5.66 7.64
CA LEU A 23 -4.04 7.08 7.68
C LEU A 23 -5.49 7.32 7.21
N ASP A 24 -5.88 6.73 6.09
CA ASP A 24 -7.25 6.83 5.55
C ASP A 24 -8.28 6.34 6.60
N PHE A 25 -7.99 5.21 7.28
CA PHE A 25 -8.86 4.69 8.32
C PHE A 25 -8.82 5.52 9.60
N ASN A 26 -7.66 6.09 9.97
CA ASN A 26 -7.55 7.04 11.07
C ASN A 26 -8.45 8.26 10.84
N ASN A 27 -8.34 8.88 9.67
CA ASN A 27 -9.16 10.02 9.25
C ASN A 27 -10.66 9.71 9.35
N TYR A 28 -11.07 8.55 8.85
CA TYR A 28 -12.44 8.11 8.93
C TYR A 28 -12.93 7.98 10.39
N LEU A 29 -12.12 7.33 11.25
CA LEU A 29 -12.47 7.15 12.66
C LEU A 29 -12.63 8.48 13.38
N VAL A 30 -11.69 9.40 13.21
CA VAL A 30 -11.71 10.74 13.83
C VAL A 30 -12.90 11.55 13.32
N LYS A 31 -13.13 11.60 12.00
CA LYS A 31 -14.31 12.27 11.41
C LYS A 31 -15.64 11.71 11.93
N LYS A 32 -15.69 10.43 12.30
CA LYS A 32 -16.89 9.79 12.90
C LYS A 32 -16.96 9.90 14.43
N GLY A 33 -16.05 10.64 15.06
CA GLY A 33 -16.03 10.88 16.50
C GLY A 33 -15.48 9.72 17.34
N HIS A 34 -14.78 8.76 16.72
CA HIS A 34 -14.10 7.66 17.41
C HIS A 34 -12.70 8.05 17.85
N GLU A 35 -12.13 7.32 18.81
CA GLU A 35 -10.74 7.48 19.21
C GLU A 35 -9.86 6.54 18.40
N SER A 36 -8.89 7.11 17.68
CA SER A 36 -7.94 6.38 16.86
C SER A 36 -6.53 6.42 17.45
N TYR A 37 -5.95 5.25 17.66
CA TYR A 37 -4.59 5.05 18.13
C TYR A 37 -3.80 4.22 17.12
N VAL A 38 -2.56 4.61 16.87
CA VAL A 38 -1.66 3.87 16.00
C VAL A 38 -0.37 3.54 16.74
N ILE A 39 -0.06 2.25 16.86
CA ILE A 39 1.17 1.75 17.49
C ILE A 39 2.14 1.33 16.38
N SER A 40 3.33 1.93 16.36
CA SER A 40 4.40 1.60 15.41
C SER A 40 5.77 2.04 15.92
N ASN A 41 6.84 1.64 15.19
CA ASN A 41 8.20 2.13 15.44
C ASN A 41 8.45 3.56 14.89
N GLY A 42 7.39 4.36 14.69
CA GLY A 42 7.48 5.69 14.10
C GLY A 42 7.54 5.68 12.58
N GLY A 43 7.85 6.81 11.99
CA GLY A 43 7.97 7.01 10.53
C GLY A 43 7.54 8.40 10.08
N ARG A 44 7.75 8.70 8.80
CA ARG A 44 7.51 10.04 8.23
C ARG A 44 6.06 10.52 8.33
N GLN A 45 5.10 9.57 8.35
CA GLN A 45 3.68 9.87 8.37
C GLN A 45 3.09 10.08 9.79
N VAL A 46 3.92 9.97 10.84
CA VAL A 46 3.45 10.19 12.22
C VAL A 46 2.90 11.60 12.40
N LYS A 47 3.59 12.59 11.81
CA LYS A 47 3.15 13.99 11.87
C LYS A 47 1.75 14.14 11.28
N ASN A 48 1.52 13.63 10.08
CA ASN A 48 0.22 13.69 9.41
C ASN A 48 -0.88 12.98 10.21
N LEU A 49 -0.56 11.81 10.80
CA LEU A 49 -1.51 11.09 11.67
C LEU A 49 -1.99 11.96 12.84
N ILE A 50 -1.07 12.67 13.48
CA ILE A 50 -1.38 13.53 14.64
C ILE A 50 -2.15 14.77 14.20
N GLU A 51 -1.75 15.41 13.10
CA GLU A 51 -2.46 16.54 12.50
C GLU A 51 -3.90 16.19 12.13
N ASP A 52 -4.12 14.94 11.67
CA ASP A 52 -5.44 14.36 11.39
C ASP A 52 -6.22 13.92 12.66
N GLY A 53 -5.76 14.27 13.87
CA GLY A 53 -6.41 13.99 15.14
C GLY A 53 -6.24 12.57 15.68
N GLY A 54 -5.35 11.77 15.12
CA GLY A 54 -4.98 10.45 15.64
C GLY A 54 -3.93 10.52 16.75
N ASN A 55 -3.81 9.44 17.50
CA ASN A 55 -2.78 9.29 18.55
C ASN A 55 -1.72 8.28 18.12
N HIS A 56 -0.44 8.65 18.20
CA HIS A 56 0.67 7.75 17.91
C HIS A 56 1.36 7.28 19.19
N ILE A 57 1.60 5.97 19.30
CA ILE A 57 2.36 5.37 20.38
C ILE A 57 3.57 4.66 19.80
N HIS A 58 4.76 5.09 20.22
CA HIS A 58 6.00 4.49 19.77
C HIS A 58 6.27 3.17 20.47
N LEU A 59 6.44 2.09 19.70
CA LEU A 59 6.84 0.78 20.20
C LEU A 59 7.73 0.06 19.17
N GLN A 60 8.87 -0.50 19.61
CA GLN A 60 9.84 -1.16 18.72
C GLN A 60 9.35 -2.56 18.28
N ILE A 61 8.42 -2.60 17.33
CA ILE A 61 7.76 -3.80 16.83
C ILE A 61 7.98 -4.03 15.32
N SER A 62 9.00 -3.41 14.75
CA SER A 62 9.27 -3.47 13.29
C SER A 62 10.21 -4.62 12.89
N ASN A 63 11.15 -5.01 13.73
CA ASN A 63 12.23 -5.92 13.38
C ASN A 63 11.83 -7.40 13.59
N LYS A 64 12.32 -8.26 12.69
CA LYS A 64 12.23 -9.72 12.85
C LYS A 64 13.32 -10.21 13.80
N SER A 65 13.19 -9.89 15.08
CA SER A 65 14.15 -10.25 16.12
C SER A 65 13.41 -10.85 17.32
N ILE A 66 14.05 -11.77 18.03
CA ILE A 66 13.52 -12.30 19.29
C ILE A 66 13.35 -11.18 20.32
N PHE A 67 14.22 -10.16 20.30
CA PHE A 67 14.10 -8.98 21.18
C PHE A 67 12.80 -8.20 20.95
N THR A 68 12.23 -8.25 19.76
CA THR A 68 10.93 -7.62 19.48
C THR A 68 9.80 -8.31 20.25
N LEU A 69 9.92 -9.59 20.55
CA LEU A 69 8.93 -10.34 21.32
C LEU A 69 8.86 -9.88 22.78
N PHE A 70 9.96 -9.36 23.34
CA PHE A 70 9.98 -8.76 24.69
C PHE A 70 9.14 -7.48 24.79
N GLN A 71 8.74 -6.89 23.67
CA GLN A 71 7.78 -5.79 23.66
C GLN A 71 6.35 -6.23 24.01
N ALA A 72 6.08 -7.54 24.12
CA ALA A 72 4.74 -8.06 24.37
C ALA A 72 4.12 -7.51 25.67
N LYS A 73 4.92 -7.43 26.76
CA LYS A 73 4.44 -6.86 28.03
C LYS A 73 4.10 -5.39 27.89
N LYS A 74 4.98 -4.60 27.25
CA LYS A 74 4.73 -3.16 27.01
C LYS A 74 3.49 -2.94 26.13
N LEU A 75 3.30 -3.77 25.08
CA LEU A 75 2.11 -3.70 24.25
C LEU A 75 0.84 -4.00 25.05
N ALA A 76 0.90 -5.00 25.94
CA ALA A 76 -0.24 -5.32 26.82
C ALA A 76 -0.54 -4.18 27.79
N ASP A 77 0.48 -3.54 28.37
CA ASP A 77 0.31 -2.41 29.30
C ASP A 77 -0.40 -1.24 28.58
N VAL A 78 0.02 -0.90 27.36
CA VAL A 78 -0.65 0.11 26.51
C VAL A 78 -2.10 -0.27 26.20
N ILE A 79 -2.37 -1.54 25.84
CA ILE A 79 -3.74 -2.02 25.58
C ILE A 79 -4.60 -1.94 26.85
N ASN A 80 -4.05 -2.30 28.01
CA ASN A 80 -4.77 -2.23 29.28
C ASN A 80 -5.09 -0.79 29.69
N GLU A 81 -4.17 0.15 29.47
CA GLU A 81 -4.35 1.57 29.77
C GLU A 81 -5.44 2.20 28.89
N ILE A 82 -5.37 1.98 27.57
CA ILE A 82 -6.33 2.54 26.62
C ILE A 82 -7.70 1.85 26.76
N SER A 83 -7.71 0.56 27.08
CA SER A 83 -8.91 -0.29 27.09
C SER A 83 -9.72 -0.19 25.79
N PRO A 84 -9.12 -0.56 24.63
CA PRO A 84 -9.74 -0.39 23.32
C PRO A 84 -10.88 -1.40 23.10
N ASP A 85 -11.87 -1.02 22.30
CA ASP A 85 -12.91 -1.94 21.81
C ASP A 85 -12.33 -2.87 20.73
N ILE A 86 -11.43 -2.34 19.90
CA ILE A 86 -10.87 -3.03 18.74
C ILE A 86 -9.35 -2.86 18.69
N VAL A 87 -8.66 -3.96 18.43
CA VAL A 87 -7.24 -3.96 18.01
C VAL A 87 -7.14 -4.48 16.58
N HIS A 88 -6.58 -3.70 15.69
CA HIS A 88 -6.47 -4.03 14.27
C HIS A 88 -5.00 -4.24 13.86
N ILE A 89 -4.63 -5.47 13.60
CA ILE A 89 -3.30 -5.88 13.18
C ILE A 89 -3.14 -5.75 11.67
N ARG A 90 -2.05 -5.09 11.25
CA ARG A 90 -1.73 -4.83 9.85
C ARG A 90 -0.50 -5.59 9.33
N SER A 91 0.23 -6.31 10.17
CA SER A 91 1.46 -6.99 9.76
C SER A 91 1.86 -8.13 10.69
N ARG A 92 2.66 -9.06 10.15
CA ARG A 92 3.03 -10.33 10.80
C ARG A 92 3.90 -10.18 12.04
N VAL A 93 4.92 -9.30 12.05
CA VAL A 93 5.79 -9.11 13.23
C VAL A 93 4.99 -8.58 14.42
N PRO A 94 4.25 -7.46 14.28
CA PRO A 94 3.34 -7.01 15.33
C PRO A 94 2.30 -8.05 15.75
N ALA A 95 1.84 -8.90 14.82
CA ALA A 95 0.88 -9.96 15.11
C ALA A 95 1.44 -11.00 16.10
N TRP A 96 2.70 -11.38 15.95
CA TRP A 96 3.37 -12.27 16.91
C TRP A 96 3.56 -11.61 18.28
N VAL A 97 3.93 -10.31 18.30
CA VAL A 97 4.03 -9.55 19.56
C VAL A 97 2.67 -9.51 20.27
N LEU A 98 1.59 -9.18 19.52
CA LEU A 98 0.23 -9.15 20.07
C LEU A 98 -0.21 -10.54 20.56
N GLN A 99 0.15 -11.62 19.86
CA GLN A 99 -0.20 -12.98 20.30
C GLN A 99 0.42 -13.31 21.66
N LEU A 100 1.66 -12.90 21.88
CA LEU A 100 2.32 -13.08 23.18
C LEU A 100 1.77 -12.13 24.25
N SER A 101 1.39 -10.90 23.87
CA SER A 101 0.84 -9.94 24.82
C SER A 101 -0.51 -10.36 25.42
N LYS A 102 -1.25 -11.25 24.74
CA LYS A 102 -2.58 -11.72 25.22
C LYS A 102 -2.59 -12.29 26.63
N ILE A 103 -1.47 -12.87 27.10
CA ILE A 103 -1.36 -13.42 28.46
C ILE A 103 -1.36 -12.32 29.54
N PHE A 104 -1.02 -11.08 29.16
CA PHE A 104 -0.97 -9.94 30.08
C PHE A 104 -2.13 -8.96 29.88
N ILE A 105 -2.98 -9.16 28.85
CA ILE A 105 -4.16 -8.31 28.61
C ILE A 105 -5.27 -8.68 29.58
N LYS A 106 -5.77 -7.68 30.32
CA LYS A 106 -6.85 -7.79 31.27
C LYS A 106 -8.23 -7.87 30.58
N ASN A 107 -9.25 -8.27 31.31
CA ASN A 107 -10.63 -8.26 30.82
C ASN A 107 -11.28 -6.87 31.03
N PRO A 108 -12.19 -6.43 30.14
CA PRO A 108 -12.59 -7.12 28.92
C PRO A 108 -11.50 -7.04 27.83
N ARG A 109 -11.30 -8.12 27.10
CA ARG A 109 -10.34 -8.16 25.99
C ARG A 109 -10.96 -7.51 24.75
N PRO A 110 -10.19 -6.72 23.97
CA PRO A 110 -10.65 -6.17 22.71
C PRO A 110 -10.92 -7.25 21.67
N ILE A 111 -11.79 -6.97 20.71
CA ILE A 111 -11.93 -7.80 19.51
C ILE A 111 -10.73 -7.52 18.61
N ILE A 112 -10.04 -8.59 18.19
CA ILE A 112 -8.83 -8.47 17.37
C ILE A 112 -9.16 -8.78 15.92
N PHE A 113 -8.91 -7.78 15.06
CA PHE A 113 -8.96 -7.91 13.62
C PHE A 113 -7.55 -8.02 13.04
N SER A 114 -7.40 -8.80 11.98
CA SER A 114 -6.22 -8.78 11.12
C SER A 114 -6.61 -8.52 9.68
N THR A 115 -5.75 -7.85 8.92
CA THR A 115 -5.93 -7.68 7.48
C THR A 115 -4.78 -8.31 6.72
N PHE A 116 -5.09 -9.17 5.77
CA PHE A 116 -4.13 -9.68 4.80
C PHE A 116 -3.94 -8.66 3.68
N HIS A 117 -2.76 -8.02 3.66
CA HIS A 117 -2.36 -7.03 2.67
C HIS A 117 -1.53 -7.63 1.52
N GLY A 118 -1.37 -8.94 1.49
CA GLY A 118 -0.55 -9.62 0.51
C GLY A 118 -0.76 -11.12 0.49
N LEU A 119 -0.27 -11.76 -0.57
CA LEU A 119 -0.16 -13.20 -0.71
C LEU A 119 1.14 -13.63 -0.04
N TYR A 120 1.09 -14.03 1.21
CA TYR A 120 2.27 -14.26 2.05
C TYR A 120 2.94 -15.60 1.72
N SER A 121 4.24 -15.57 1.40
CA SER A 121 5.00 -16.72 0.92
C SER A 121 5.36 -17.79 1.96
N THR A 122 5.13 -17.57 3.26
CA THR A 122 5.53 -18.48 4.34
C THR A 122 4.34 -18.83 5.23
N PRO A 123 3.62 -19.92 4.94
CA PRO A 123 2.42 -20.28 5.69
C PRO A 123 2.63 -20.39 7.20
N PHE A 124 3.70 -21.05 7.65
CA PHE A 124 3.96 -21.22 9.08
C PHE A 124 4.11 -19.88 9.83
N TYR A 125 4.97 -18.98 9.34
CA TYR A 125 5.18 -17.68 9.97
C TYR A 125 3.95 -16.76 9.82
N SER A 126 3.26 -16.85 8.69
CA SER A 126 2.13 -15.97 8.35
C SER A 126 0.80 -16.42 8.92
N ARG A 127 0.70 -17.70 9.41
CA ARG A 127 -0.53 -18.24 10.02
C ARG A 127 -1.09 -17.41 11.16
N ILE A 128 -0.22 -16.67 11.85
CA ILE A 128 -0.61 -15.77 12.93
C ILE A 128 -1.66 -14.74 12.48
N MET A 129 -1.60 -14.29 11.23
CA MET A 129 -2.57 -13.33 10.68
C MET A 129 -3.98 -13.94 10.55
N ALA A 130 -4.08 -15.27 10.41
CA ALA A 130 -5.34 -16.00 10.31
C ALA A 130 -5.93 -16.42 11.68
N SER A 131 -5.17 -16.29 12.78
CA SER A 131 -5.56 -16.84 14.09
C SER A 131 -6.33 -15.87 15.00
N PHE A 132 -6.64 -14.67 14.53
CA PHE A 132 -7.36 -13.67 15.31
C PHE A 132 -8.89 -13.81 15.19
N ASP A 133 -9.65 -12.95 15.89
CA ASP A 133 -11.10 -13.10 16.01
C ASP A 133 -11.82 -12.85 14.69
N ARG A 134 -11.26 -11.96 13.87
CA ARG A 134 -11.77 -11.60 12.55
C ARG A 134 -10.61 -11.38 11.59
N VAL A 135 -10.73 -11.93 10.40
CA VAL A 135 -9.76 -11.80 9.32
C VAL A 135 -10.41 -11.03 8.16
N ILE A 136 -9.72 -10.00 7.68
CA ILE A 136 -10.14 -9.19 6.54
C ILE A 136 -9.26 -9.55 5.35
N ALA A 137 -9.91 -9.90 4.24
CA ALA A 137 -9.31 -10.02 2.91
C ALA A 137 -9.57 -8.73 2.13
N ILE A 138 -8.54 -8.19 1.48
CA ILE A 138 -8.65 -6.90 0.76
C ILE A 138 -9.13 -7.04 -0.69
N SER A 139 -9.28 -8.25 -1.17
CA SER A 139 -9.74 -8.62 -2.51
C SER A 139 -10.23 -10.07 -2.51
N LYS A 140 -10.96 -10.45 -3.53
CA LYS A 140 -11.36 -11.86 -3.76
C LYS A 140 -10.14 -12.78 -3.93
N THR A 141 -9.14 -12.29 -4.64
CA THR A 141 -7.83 -12.97 -4.78
C THR A 141 -7.20 -13.28 -3.43
N VAL A 142 -7.22 -12.33 -2.50
CA VAL A 142 -6.67 -12.53 -1.14
C VAL A 142 -7.59 -13.42 -0.31
N GLU A 143 -8.91 -13.32 -0.45
CA GLU A 143 -9.88 -14.19 0.23
C GLU A 143 -9.68 -15.66 -0.17
N ASN A 144 -9.61 -15.95 -1.47
CA ASN A 144 -9.33 -17.28 -1.97
C ASN A 144 -8.00 -17.81 -1.45
N TYR A 145 -6.94 -16.99 -1.52
CA TYR A 145 -5.63 -17.35 -1.01
C TYR A 145 -5.65 -17.69 0.49
N ILE A 146 -6.41 -16.95 1.31
CA ILE A 146 -6.58 -17.24 2.74
C ILE A 146 -7.27 -18.59 2.93
N ASN A 147 -8.37 -18.83 2.23
CA ASN A 147 -9.12 -20.08 2.33
C ASN A 147 -8.27 -21.29 1.92
N GLU A 148 -7.51 -21.20 0.82
CA GLU A 148 -6.64 -22.29 0.35
C GLU A 148 -5.49 -22.59 1.30
N ASN A 149 -4.88 -21.59 1.93
CA ASN A 149 -3.62 -21.75 2.63
C ASN A 149 -3.72 -21.67 4.16
N TYR A 150 -4.80 -21.07 4.70
CA TYR A 150 -4.91 -20.74 6.14
C TYR A 150 -6.23 -21.15 6.78
N GLU A 151 -7.16 -21.81 6.08
CA GLU A 151 -8.49 -22.18 6.57
C GLU A 151 -8.45 -22.79 7.98
N ARG A 152 -7.58 -23.76 8.22
CA ARG A 152 -7.43 -24.46 9.52
C ARG A 152 -7.05 -23.56 10.71
N TYR A 153 -6.60 -22.34 10.45
CA TYR A 153 -6.22 -21.36 11.48
C TYR A 153 -7.29 -20.31 11.74
N LEU A 154 -8.32 -20.27 10.89
CA LEU A 154 -9.39 -19.28 10.98
C LEU A 154 -10.37 -19.67 12.11
N LYS A 155 -10.73 -18.70 12.95
CA LYS A 155 -11.84 -18.85 13.91
C LYS A 155 -13.20 -18.67 13.23
N LYS A 156 -13.25 -17.88 12.18
CA LYS A 156 -14.41 -17.59 11.33
C LYS A 156 -13.93 -17.34 9.90
N PRO A 157 -14.78 -17.57 8.89
CA PRO A 157 -14.45 -17.26 7.51
C PRO A 157 -13.94 -15.82 7.36
N PRO A 158 -12.98 -15.56 6.47
CA PRO A 158 -12.48 -14.22 6.23
C PRO A 158 -13.62 -13.33 5.72
N ARG A 159 -13.56 -12.05 6.03
CA ARG A 159 -14.48 -11.06 5.50
C ARG A 159 -13.84 -10.32 4.35
N LEU A 160 -14.43 -10.40 3.18
CA LEU A 160 -14.02 -9.57 2.05
C LEU A 160 -14.43 -8.12 2.31
N ILE A 161 -13.43 -7.24 2.38
CA ILE A 161 -13.61 -5.79 2.43
C ILE A 161 -12.58 -5.22 1.48
N TYR A 162 -13.02 -4.80 0.30
CA TYR A 162 -12.16 -4.17 -0.68
C TYR A 162 -11.49 -2.91 -0.11
N ARG A 163 -10.28 -2.66 -0.54
CA ARG A 163 -9.62 -1.42 -0.16
C ARG A 163 -10.28 -0.26 -0.89
N GLY A 164 -10.58 0.76 -0.15
CA GLY A 164 -10.91 2.07 -0.70
C GLY A 164 -9.69 2.95 -0.90
N SER A 165 -9.92 4.10 -1.50
CA SER A 165 -9.04 5.24 -1.49
C SER A 165 -9.88 6.48 -1.17
N ASP A 166 -9.22 7.58 -0.79
CA ASP A 166 -9.89 8.82 -0.45
C ASP A 166 -10.38 9.50 -1.75
N GLU A 167 -11.70 9.62 -1.92
CA GLU A 167 -12.33 10.18 -3.12
C GLU A 167 -12.18 11.70 -3.22
N GLU A 168 -12.05 12.39 -2.10
CA GLU A 168 -11.77 13.83 -2.08
C GLU A 168 -10.31 14.09 -2.51
N TYR A 169 -9.40 13.23 -2.07
CA TYR A 169 -7.98 13.32 -2.42
C TYR A 169 -7.72 12.90 -3.87
N PHE A 170 -8.25 11.77 -4.34
CA PHE A 170 -8.10 11.29 -5.72
C PHE A 170 -9.30 11.73 -6.58
N SER A 171 -9.56 13.03 -6.60
CA SER A 171 -10.66 13.61 -7.38
C SER A 171 -10.25 13.83 -8.84
N ASN A 172 -11.19 13.63 -9.76
CA ASN A 172 -11.04 13.98 -11.17
C ASN A 172 -10.97 15.50 -11.41
N SER A 173 -11.36 16.29 -10.41
CA SER A 173 -11.24 17.76 -10.43
C SER A 173 -9.84 18.27 -10.03
N PHE A 174 -8.95 17.37 -9.58
CA PHE A 174 -7.59 17.77 -9.20
C PHE A 174 -6.80 18.30 -10.39
N VAL A 175 -6.23 19.50 -10.23
CA VAL A 175 -5.33 20.13 -11.21
C VAL A 175 -4.03 20.49 -10.49
N PRO A 176 -2.87 20.03 -10.99
CA PRO A 176 -1.57 20.43 -10.42
C PRO A 176 -1.30 21.91 -10.72
N SER A 177 -0.42 22.52 -9.92
CA SER A 177 0.01 23.90 -10.15
C SER A 177 0.72 24.06 -11.50
N GLU A 178 0.63 25.25 -12.10
CA GLU A 178 1.36 25.53 -13.33
C GLU A 178 2.87 25.39 -13.12
N SER A 179 3.38 25.86 -11.97
CA SER A 179 4.80 25.68 -11.62
C SER A 179 5.25 24.21 -11.59
N TYR A 180 4.38 23.29 -11.17
CA TYR A 180 4.68 21.86 -11.23
C TYR A 180 4.77 21.39 -12.70
N LYS A 181 3.80 21.75 -13.52
CA LYS A 181 3.77 21.39 -14.95
C LYS A 181 5.00 21.91 -15.70
N ASP A 182 5.35 23.16 -15.47
CA ASP A 182 6.53 23.78 -16.07
C ASP A 182 7.82 23.08 -15.66
N ASN A 183 8.02 22.83 -14.37
CA ASN A 183 9.17 22.10 -13.86
C ASN A 183 9.26 20.67 -14.40
N PHE A 184 8.11 19.98 -14.50
CA PHE A 184 8.05 18.63 -15.04
C PHE A 184 8.49 18.62 -16.52
N PHE A 185 7.94 19.52 -17.36
CA PHE A 185 8.29 19.58 -18.77
C PHE A 185 9.66 20.21 -19.05
N GLN A 186 10.21 21.00 -18.13
CA GLN A 186 11.63 21.40 -18.18
C GLN A 186 12.56 20.20 -17.96
N GLN A 187 12.20 19.33 -17.01
CA GLN A 187 12.97 18.11 -16.75
C GLN A 187 12.82 17.08 -17.88
N PHE A 188 11.66 17.00 -18.49
CA PHE A 188 11.28 16.02 -19.52
C PHE A 188 10.77 16.71 -20.79
N THR A 189 11.64 17.47 -21.44
CA THR A 189 11.27 18.27 -22.63
C THR A 189 10.65 17.43 -23.75
N ASN A 190 11.12 16.19 -23.91
CA ASN A 190 10.62 15.25 -24.93
C ASN A 190 9.21 14.71 -24.61
N LEU A 191 8.68 14.91 -23.41
CA LEU A 191 7.31 14.54 -23.06
C LEU A 191 6.28 15.65 -23.37
N LYS A 192 6.75 16.86 -23.66
CA LYS A 192 5.87 17.95 -24.04
C LYS A 192 5.15 17.62 -25.35
N ASN A 193 3.83 17.73 -25.33
CA ASN A 193 2.95 17.38 -26.46
C ASN A 193 2.89 15.88 -26.80
N LYS A 194 3.33 14.99 -25.91
CA LYS A 194 3.19 13.55 -26.05
C LYS A 194 2.06 13.02 -25.16
N LYS A 195 1.46 11.92 -25.58
CA LYS A 195 0.54 11.12 -24.76
C LYS A 195 1.35 10.27 -23.79
N ILE A 196 1.26 10.59 -22.51
CA ILE A 196 2.07 9.93 -21.48
C ILE A 196 1.36 8.67 -21.00
N ILE A 197 2.02 7.53 -21.17
CA ILE A 197 1.61 6.27 -20.57
C ILE A 197 2.40 6.07 -19.29
N THR A 198 1.71 6.00 -18.16
CA THR A 198 2.35 5.92 -16.85
C THR A 198 2.29 4.51 -16.29
N PHE A 199 3.41 4.05 -15.78
CA PHE A 199 3.59 2.76 -15.14
C PHE A 199 4.03 2.96 -13.67
N PRO A 200 3.09 3.07 -12.72
CA PRO A 200 3.41 3.33 -11.32
C PRO A 200 3.73 2.04 -10.56
N GLY A 201 4.79 2.07 -9.78
CA GLY A 201 5.14 0.96 -8.89
C GLY A 201 6.61 0.87 -8.53
N ARG A 202 6.91 0.06 -7.51
CA ARG A 202 8.31 -0.23 -7.16
C ARG A 202 8.95 -1.06 -8.26
N LEU A 203 10.24 -0.82 -8.54
CA LEU A 203 10.99 -1.63 -9.49
C LEU A 203 11.24 -3.02 -8.91
N SER A 204 10.64 -4.01 -9.54
CA SER A 204 10.89 -5.43 -9.25
C SER A 204 10.45 -6.29 -10.43
N SER A 205 11.16 -7.39 -10.69
CA SER A 205 10.99 -8.24 -11.87
C SER A 205 9.56 -8.75 -12.11
N TRP A 206 8.76 -8.90 -11.07
CA TRP A 206 7.38 -9.37 -11.20
C TRP A 206 6.35 -8.25 -11.44
N LYS A 207 6.76 -6.98 -11.33
CA LYS A 207 5.86 -5.84 -11.55
C LYS A 207 5.57 -5.58 -13.03
N GLY A 208 6.45 -6.00 -13.95
CA GLY A 208 6.21 -5.92 -15.39
C GLY A 208 6.82 -4.71 -16.09
N GLN A 209 7.86 -4.07 -15.52
CA GLN A 209 8.57 -2.97 -16.18
C GLN A 209 9.16 -3.40 -17.53
N GLU A 210 9.63 -4.65 -17.64
CA GLU A 210 10.13 -5.20 -18.91
C GLU A 210 9.04 -5.27 -19.97
N SER A 211 7.85 -5.75 -19.59
CA SER A 211 6.67 -5.78 -20.48
C SER A 211 6.23 -4.38 -20.89
N PHE A 212 6.34 -3.40 -19.98
CA PHE A 212 6.06 -2.01 -20.28
C PHE A 212 7.03 -1.43 -21.30
N ILE A 213 8.34 -1.65 -21.13
CA ILE A 213 9.36 -1.17 -22.08
C ILE A 213 9.12 -1.79 -23.46
N LYS A 214 8.83 -3.10 -23.52
CA LYS A 214 8.50 -3.77 -24.78
C LYS A 214 7.24 -3.20 -25.43
N LEU A 215 6.17 -2.98 -24.66
CA LEU A 215 4.96 -2.33 -25.17
C LEU A 215 5.27 -0.95 -25.80
N MET A 216 6.14 -0.17 -25.15
CA MET A 216 6.52 1.14 -25.67
C MET A 216 7.28 1.11 -27.00
N SER A 217 7.94 -0.01 -27.32
CA SER A 217 8.59 -0.17 -28.64
C SER A 217 7.57 -0.34 -29.78
N ASP A 218 6.40 -0.88 -29.47
CA ASP A 218 5.37 -1.16 -30.46
C ASP A 218 4.39 0.01 -30.67
N LEU A 219 4.45 1.03 -29.80
CA LEU A 219 3.55 2.18 -29.87
C LEU A 219 4.09 3.30 -30.79
N PRO A 220 3.21 4.10 -31.41
CA PRO A 220 3.59 5.27 -32.23
C PRO A 220 4.42 6.30 -31.45
N GLU A 221 5.11 7.18 -32.19
CA GLU A 221 6.03 8.19 -31.61
C GLU A 221 5.33 9.32 -30.85
N ASP A 222 4.03 9.48 -30.97
CA ASP A 222 3.23 10.42 -30.19
C ASP A 222 2.97 9.93 -28.74
N TYR A 223 3.33 8.66 -28.43
CA TYR A 223 3.29 8.11 -27.07
C TYR A 223 4.66 8.11 -26.43
N SER A 224 4.71 8.42 -25.14
CA SER A 224 5.91 8.30 -24.30
C SER A 224 5.59 7.60 -23.00
N GLY A 225 6.56 6.85 -22.48
CA GLY A 225 6.42 6.02 -21.29
C GLY A 225 7.07 6.64 -20.06
N LEU A 226 6.37 6.61 -18.93
CA LEU A 226 6.89 7.08 -17.65
C LEU A 226 6.81 5.98 -16.59
N ILE A 227 7.95 5.42 -16.20
CA ILE A 227 8.07 4.45 -15.11
C ILE A 227 8.20 5.22 -13.79
N VAL A 228 7.16 5.17 -12.96
CA VAL A 228 7.02 5.99 -11.74
C VAL A 228 7.23 5.16 -10.49
N GLY A 229 8.18 5.56 -9.65
CA GLY A 229 8.41 4.89 -8.37
C GLY A 229 9.78 5.20 -7.78
N PRO A 230 10.10 4.65 -6.61
CA PRO A 230 11.37 4.90 -5.94
C PRO A 230 12.53 4.13 -6.62
N TYR A 231 12.79 4.44 -7.89
CA TYR A 231 13.80 3.71 -8.69
C TYR A 231 15.22 3.88 -8.17
N LYS A 232 15.53 5.00 -7.49
CA LYS A 232 16.86 5.24 -6.90
C LYS A 232 17.20 4.27 -5.75
N SER A 233 16.19 3.71 -5.10
CA SER A 233 16.33 2.69 -4.05
C SER A 233 16.13 1.25 -4.56
N ALA A 234 15.97 1.07 -5.86
CA ALA A 234 15.83 -0.25 -6.47
C ALA A 234 17.16 -1.02 -6.43
N LYS A 235 17.08 -2.34 -6.56
CA LYS A 235 18.28 -3.18 -6.69
C LYS A 235 19.07 -2.76 -7.96
N PRO A 236 20.35 -2.38 -7.84
CA PRO A 236 21.13 -1.84 -8.97
C PRO A 236 21.12 -2.76 -10.18
N LYS A 237 21.28 -4.07 -9.97
CA LYS A 237 21.25 -5.07 -11.05
C LYS A 237 19.97 -5.01 -11.89
N TYR A 238 18.80 -4.87 -11.25
CA TYR A 238 17.52 -4.81 -11.95
C TYR A 238 17.31 -3.46 -12.65
N LEU A 239 17.66 -2.36 -12.01
CA LEU A 239 17.61 -1.04 -12.66
C LEU A 239 18.49 -0.99 -13.91
N ASN A 240 19.71 -1.54 -13.82
CA ASN A 240 20.64 -1.57 -14.95
C ASN A 240 20.12 -2.46 -16.08
N SER A 241 19.47 -3.60 -15.78
CA SER A 241 18.84 -4.43 -16.82
C SER A 241 17.72 -3.70 -17.56
N LEU A 242 16.90 -2.88 -16.84
CA LEU A 242 15.86 -2.08 -17.49
C LEU A 242 16.44 -0.96 -18.35
N LYS A 243 17.50 -0.29 -17.90
CA LYS A 243 18.20 0.73 -18.70
C LYS A 243 18.78 0.13 -19.98
N LYS A 244 19.45 -1.03 -19.87
CA LYS A 244 19.94 -1.75 -21.03
C LYS A 244 18.81 -2.11 -22.00
N LEU A 245 17.68 -2.58 -21.49
CA LEU A 245 16.53 -2.91 -22.33
C LEU A 245 15.99 -1.68 -23.09
N ILE A 246 15.98 -0.50 -22.46
CA ILE A 246 15.61 0.78 -23.12
C ILE A 246 16.60 1.10 -24.24
N GLU A 247 17.90 0.86 -24.04
CA GLU A 247 18.95 1.05 -25.05
C GLU A 247 18.79 0.06 -26.21
N ASP A 248 18.61 -1.23 -25.90
CA ASP A 248 18.46 -2.30 -26.89
C ASP A 248 17.25 -2.05 -27.83
N TYR A 249 16.14 -1.48 -27.27
CA TYR A 249 14.96 -1.10 -28.04
C TYR A 249 15.02 0.35 -28.60
N ARG A 250 16.12 1.09 -28.40
CA ARG A 250 16.31 2.49 -28.85
C ARG A 250 15.24 3.45 -28.32
N LEU A 251 14.83 3.28 -27.06
CA LEU A 251 13.75 4.05 -26.41
C LEU A 251 14.26 5.15 -25.48
N GLN A 252 15.53 5.58 -25.56
CA GLN A 252 16.13 6.56 -24.66
C GLN A 252 15.41 7.90 -24.65
N ASN A 253 14.79 8.28 -25.78
CA ASN A 253 13.99 9.50 -25.93
C ASN A 253 12.48 9.29 -25.79
N LYS A 254 12.04 8.09 -25.39
CA LYS A 254 10.63 7.71 -25.33
C LYS A 254 10.21 7.15 -23.97
N VAL A 255 11.12 6.50 -23.22
CA VAL A 255 10.83 5.89 -21.90
C VAL A 255 11.73 6.50 -20.83
N TYR A 256 11.10 7.00 -19.77
CA TYR A 256 11.76 7.72 -18.70
C TYR A 256 11.46 7.11 -17.33
N PHE A 257 12.39 7.26 -16.39
CA PHE A 257 12.18 6.95 -14.98
C PHE A 257 11.87 8.24 -14.22
N TYR A 258 10.81 8.21 -13.43
CA TYR A 258 10.43 9.30 -12.54
C TYR A 258 10.38 8.84 -11.09
N ASN A 259 11.07 9.55 -10.22
CA ASN A 259 11.01 9.30 -8.79
C ASN A 259 9.91 10.17 -8.19
N ALA A 260 8.69 9.65 -8.12
CA ALA A 260 7.60 10.37 -7.49
C ALA A 260 8.02 10.77 -6.06
N LYS A 261 8.03 12.08 -5.80
CA LYS A 261 8.48 12.60 -4.52
C LYS A 261 7.37 12.51 -3.48
N ASP A 262 6.25 13.19 -3.69
CA ASP A 262 5.24 13.35 -2.65
C ASP A 262 3.79 13.13 -3.14
N ASP A 263 3.40 13.63 -4.29
CA ASP A 263 2.02 13.54 -4.78
C ASP A 263 1.90 12.84 -6.14
N ILE A 264 1.40 11.62 -6.13
CA ILE A 264 1.23 10.83 -7.35
C ILE A 264 0.09 11.38 -8.24
N ARG A 265 -0.82 12.19 -7.69
CA ARG A 265 -1.93 12.77 -8.45
C ARG A 265 -1.45 13.68 -9.58
N GLU A 266 -0.35 14.40 -9.34
CA GLU A 266 0.28 15.28 -10.34
C GLU A 266 0.68 14.50 -11.58
N ILE A 267 1.22 13.27 -11.39
CA ILE A 267 1.59 12.38 -12.49
C ILE A 267 0.34 11.76 -13.13
N TYR A 268 -0.63 11.32 -12.32
CA TYR A 268 -1.87 10.81 -12.89
C TYR A 268 -2.58 11.87 -13.72
N TYR A 269 -2.59 13.14 -13.29
CA TYR A 269 -3.15 14.23 -14.07
C TYR A 269 -2.53 14.34 -15.47
N LEU A 270 -1.20 14.23 -15.59
CA LEU A 270 -0.45 14.30 -16.85
C LEU A 270 -0.58 13.02 -17.70
N SER A 271 -1.10 11.94 -17.13
CA SER A 271 -1.19 10.65 -17.81
C SER A 271 -2.39 10.56 -18.75
N GLU A 272 -2.19 10.01 -19.94
CA GLU A 272 -3.26 9.55 -20.84
C GLU A 272 -3.81 8.19 -20.39
N VAL A 273 -2.89 7.27 -20.05
CA VAL A 273 -3.21 5.92 -19.60
C VAL A 273 -2.31 5.53 -18.43
N VAL A 274 -2.86 4.85 -17.44
CA VAL A 274 -2.10 4.26 -16.33
C VAL A 274 -2.18 2.73 -16.41
N LEU A 275 -1.01 2.08 -16.34
CA LEU A 275 -0.89 0.63 -16.57
C LEU A 275 -0.49 -0.14 -15.32
N ASN A 276 -1.00 -1.37 -15.21
CA ASN A 276 -0.50 -2.39 -14.29
C ASN A 276 -0.26 -3.70 -15.04
N LEU A 277 1.01 -4.05 -15.24
CA LEU A 277 1.43 -5.22 -16.02
C LEU A 277 2.11 -6.28 -15.14
N SER A 278 1.71 -6.39 -13.88
CA SER A 278 2.30 -7.35 -12.94
C SER A 278 2.18 -8.78 -13.45
N SER A 279 3.31 -9.49 -13.55
CA SER A 279 3.39 -10.87 -14.05
C SER A 279 2.87 -11.90 -13.03
N LYS A 280 2.76 -11.51 -11.76
CA LYS A 280 2.17 -12.31 -10.68
C LYS A 280 0.92 -11.63 -10.14
N PRO A 281 -0.06 -12.40 -9.61
CA PRO A 281 -1.23 -11.81 -8.99
C PRO A 281 -0.85 -10.79 -7.92
N GLU A 282 -1.38 -9.59 -8.03
CA GLU A 282 -1.27 -8.58 -6.97
C GLU A 282 -2.42 -8.75 -5.98
N PRO A 283 -2.19 -8.38 -4.72
CA PRO A 283 -3.24 -8.45 -3.71
C PRO A 283 -4.44 -7.55 -3.99
N PHE A 284 -4.24 -6.37 -4.63
CA PHE A 284 -5.34 -5.44 -4.88
C PHE A 284 -5.20 -4.58 -6.15
N GLY A 285 -4.06 -3.88 -6.36
CA GLY A 285 -3.92 -2.95 -7.50
C GLY A 285 -4.30 -1.51 -7.17
N ARG A 286 -3.83 -1.00 -6.04
CA ARG A 286 -4.17 0.34 -5.56
C ARG A 286 -3.92 1.46 -6.57
N THR A 287 -2.82 1.39 -7.33
CA THR A 287 -2.47 2.41 -8.33
C THR A 287 -3.48 2.52 -9.48
N ILE A 288 -4.11 1.40 -9.85
CA ILE A 288 -5.19 1.37 -10.85
C ILE A 288 -6.45 2.04 -10.29
N LEU A 289 -6.82 1.71 -9.05
CA LEU A 289 -7.97 2.33 -8.40
C LEU A 289 -7.78 3.86 -8.30
N GLU A 290 -6.63 4.32 -7.81
CA GLU A 290 -6.31 5.74 -7.64
C GLU A 290 -6.38 6.50 -8.97
N ALA A 291 -5.82 5.92 -10.04
CA ALA A 291 -5.89 6.50 -11.38
C ALA A 291 -7.32 6.54 -11.94
N ALA A 292 -8.10 5.47 -11.74
CA ALA A 292 -9.50 5.40 -12.15
C ALA A 292 -10.36 6.47 -11.47
N MET A 293 -10.17 6.68 -10.15
CA MET A 293 -10.86 7.71 -9.38
C MET A 293 -10.55 9.11 -9.92
N MET A 294 -9.37 9.35 -10.47
CA MET A 294 -9.00 10.59 -11.14
C MET A 294 -9.48 10.65 -12.62
N GLY A 295 -10.34 9.74 -13.06
CA GLY A 295 -10.90 9.71 -14.41
C GLY A 295 -9.89 9.32 -15.49
N LYS A 296 -8.76 8.70 -15.14
CA LYS A 296 -7.76 8.27 -16.12
C LYS A 296 -8.14 6.96 -16.77
N LYS A 297 -7.79 6.81 -18.05
CA LYS A 297 -7.84 5.50 -18.70
C LYS A 297 -6.88 4.55 -17.98
N ILE A 298 -7.36 3.35 -17.69
CA ILE A 298 -6.58 2.32 -17.02
C ILE A 298 -6.55 1.06 -17.87
N ALA A 299 -5.42 0.35 -17.85
CA ALA A 299 -5.31 -0.96 -18.44
C ALA A 299 -4.34 -1.84 -17.67
N GLY A 300 -4.51 -3.13 -17.75
CA GLY A 300 -3.66 -4.09 -17.06
C GLY A 300 -4.02 -5.52 -17.37
N TRP A 301 -3.27 -6.44 -16.78
CA TRP A 301 -3.61 -7.85 -16.86
C TRP A 301 -4.79 -8.16 -15.96
N ASP A 302 -5.77 -8.88 -16.47
CA ASP A 302 -6.83 -9.51 -15.67
C ASP A 302 -6.23 -10.62 -14.80
N ARG A 303 -5.53 -10.19 -13.74
CA ARG A 303 -4.78 -11.08 -12.86
C ARG A 303 -4.72 -10.54 -11.43
N GLY A 304 -5.32 -11.28 -10.51
CA GLY A 304 -5.35 -10.89 -9.11
C GLY A 304 -6.22 -9.67 -8.85
N GLY A 305 -5.91 -8.91 -7.80
CA GLY A 305 -6.67 -7.73 -7.41
C GLY A 305 -6.84 -6.64 -8.47
N PRO A 306 -5.85 -6.36 -9.35
CA PRO A 306 -6.06 -5.44 -10.47
C PRO A 306 -7.23 -5.83 -11.38
N GLY A 307 -7.38 -7.12 -11.71
CA GLY A 307 -8.51 -7.61 -12.50
C GLY A 307 -9.87 -7.47 -11.80
N GLU A 308 -9.89 -7.29 -10.48
CA GLU A 308 -11.12 -7.03 -9.72
C GLU A 308 -11.51 -5.54 -9.71
N VAL A 309 -10.59 -4.65 -10.11
CA VAL A 309 -10.79 -3.20 -10.19
C VAL A 309 -11.09 -2.77 -11.61
N LEU A 310 -10.49 -3.45 -12.62
CA LEU A 310 -10.72 -3.23 -14.04
C LEU A 310 -12.12 -3.71 -14.46
#